data_762afd23df6eeb41a93c85ca6df55ee5
#
_entry.id   762afd23df6eeb41a93c85ca6df55ee5
#
_cell.length_a   1.000
_cell.length_b   1.000
_cell.length_c   1.000
_cell.angle_alpha   90.00
_cell.angle_beta   90.00
_cell.angle_gamma   90.00
#
_symmetry.space_group_name_H-M   'P 1'
#
loop_
_entity.id
_entity.type
_entity.pdbx_description
1 polymer ?
#
loop_
_entity_poly.entity_id
_entity_poly.type
_entity_poly.pdbx_seq_one_letter_code
_entity_poly.pdbx_strand_id
1 'polypeptide(L)'
;MKKGKHLFRGLSAALAVLMLICMSLTTLTLGNTTWINSNLNIQDTKTIGGSDEFAVYWANDYGYDSTALIEVYYDAADANVEIAQEGMTLLKNDNAALPLADGTRFTIFGNAAVNSNIYRNSCPDYIPYVDFVSAMQTQFGADNVNTVLCDEVYPELGSTGTNSVAEADIAAVAAHESTWQSNYNDAAVVVISRNGSEGNDVYQYASDDTYPDGSPRRMLDLSTNEEALISYLADQKAAGVFDKIVVVLSSEFQMELGFLEEYGVDACLLTGMTGSYGCTAIADVLAGEVNPSGKTVNTYASSSISAPSVVNGGVEGVMTWGNADELNAYDQINGDENIDYYIIYSEGIYVGYKYYETRYEDTVMGTGSADGTAGTFNSANGWNYA
;
A
#
# COMPACT_ATOMS: atom_id res chain seq x y z
N MET A 1 -68.18 -46.68 -22.94
CA MET A 1 -67.77 -46.19 -21.60
C MET A 1 -66.39 -46.70 -21.08
N LYS A 2 -65.88 -47.86 -21.49
CA LYS A 2 -64.57 -48.36 -21.01
C LYS A 2 -63.39 -47.56 -21.52
N LYS A 3 -63.35 -47.07 -22.76
CA LYS A 3 -62.22 -46.31 -23.36
C LYS A 3 -61.95 -44.95 -22.68
N GLY A 4 -63.05 -44.25 -22.22
CA GLY A 4 -62.85 -42.94 -21.52
C GLY A 4 -62.23 -43.07 -20.13
N LYS A 5 -62.46 -44.19 -19.41
CA LYS A 5 -61.86 -44.44 -18.11
C LYS A 5 -60.31 -44.66 -18.19
N HIS A 6 -59.89 -45.35 -19.24
CA HIS A 6 -58.38 -45.58 -19.45
C HIS A 6 -57.70 -44.32 -19.89
N LEU A 7 -58.35 -43.51 -20.72
CA LEU A 7 -57.76 -42.18 -21.12
C LEU A 7 -57.68 -41.27 -19.92
N PHE A 8 -58.68 -41.16 -19.07
CA PHE A 8 -58.70 -40.33 -17.88
C PHE A 8 -57.65 -40.80 -16.87
N ARG A 9 -57.51 -42.11 -16.65
CA ARG A 9 -56.42 -42.65 -15.78
C ARG A 9 -55.05 -42.37 -16.33
N GLY A 10 -54.86 -42.49 -17.64
CA GLY A 10 -53.59 -42.15 -18.28
C GLY A 10 -53.24 -40.67 -18.15
N LEU A 11 -54.18 -39.79 -18.35
CA LEU A 11 -54.02 -38.35 -18.20
C LEU A 11 -53.73 -37.93 -16.76
N SER A 12 -54.44 -38.53 -15.78
CA SER A 12 -54.15 -38.28 -14.36
C SER A 12 -52.77 -38.75 -13.92
N ALA A 13 -52.32 -39.92 -14.42
CA ALA A 13 -50.99 -40.42 -14.15
C ALA A 13 -49.91 -39.50 -14.76
N ALA A 14 -50.08 -39.04 -16.00
CA ALA A 14 -49.19 -38.12 -16.67
C ALA A 14 -49.12 -36.76 -15.93
N LEU A 15 -50.24 -36.25 -15.46
CA LEU A 15 -50.31 -35.02 -14.67
C LEU A 15 -49.58 -35.17 -13.31
N ALA A 16 -49.77 -36.29 -12.64
CA ALA A 16 -49.09 -36.58 -11.38
C ALA A 16 -47.56 -36.64 -11.55
N VAL A 17 -47.08 -37.28 -12.62
CA VAL A 17 -45.64 -37.31 -12.95
C VAL A 17 -45.13 -35.91 -13.26
N LEU A 18 -45.88 -35.11 -14.03
CA LEU A 18 -45.51 -33.74 -14.33
C LEU A 18 -45.42 -32.87 -13.06
N MET A 19 -46.39 -33.04 -12.16
CA MET A 19 -46.35 -32.31 -10.86
C MET A 19 -45.12 -32.70 -10.02
N LEU A 20 -44.78 -34.00 -9.98
CA LEU A 20 -43.58 -34.45 -9.28
C LEU A 20 -42.31 -33.88 -9.89
N ILE A 21 -42.22 -33.81 -11.22
CA ILE A 21 -41.08 -33.19 -11.92
C ILE A 21 -41.00 -31.71 -11.59
N CYS A 22 -42.13 -30.99 -11.65
CA CYS A 22 -42.16 -29.56 -11.30
C CYS A 22 -41.75 -29.31 -9.85
N MET A 23 -42.24 -30.11 -8.90
CA MET A 23 -41.88 -30.00 -7.49
C MET A 23 -40.39 -30.26 -7.29
N SER A 24 -39.82 -31.29 -7.92
CA SER A 24 -38.40 -31.61 -7.83
C SER A 24 -37.55 -30.51 -8.42
N LEU A 25 -37.91 -29.95 -9.58
CA LEU A 25 -37.22 -28.82 -10.20
C LEU A 25 -37.29 -27.58 -9.30
N THR A 26 -38.45 -27.27 -8.72
CA THR A 26 -38.61 -26.15 -7.79
C THR A 26 -37.69 -26.32 -6.56
N THR A 27 -37.66 -27.51 -5.99
CA THR A 27 -36.79 -27.80 -4.82
C THR A 27 -35.31 -27.64 -5.17
N LEU A 28 -34.89 -28.18 -6.33
CA LEU A 28 -33.53 -28.03 -6.83
C LEU A 28 -33.17 -26.56 -7.09
N THR A 29 -34.05 -25.80 -7.69
CA THR A 29 -33.85 -24.37 -7.99
C THR A 29 -33.77 -23.58 -6.70
N LEU A 30 -34.63 -23.79 -5.73
CA LEU A 30 -34.59 -23.11 -4.44
C LEU A 30 -33.33 -23.44 -3.64
N GLY A 31 -32.86 -24.70 -3.69
CA GLY A 31 -31.62 -25.12 -3.04
C GLY A 31 -30.35 -24.55 -3.69
N ASN A 32 -30.43 -24.12 -4.95
CA ASN A 32 -29.30 -23.59 -5.69
C ASN A 32 -29.51 -22.14 -6.16
N THR A 33 -30.34 -21.38 -5.48
CA THR A 33 -30.72 -20.02 -5.90
C THR A 33 -29.52 -19.11 -6.06
N THR A 34 -28.58 -19.15 -5.13
CA THR A 34 -27.36 -18.34 -5.17
C THR A 34 -26.51 -18.65 -6.40
N TRP A 35 -26.31 -19.93 -6.71
CA TRP A 35 -25.55 -20.35 -7.89
C TRP A 35 -26.25 -19.96 -9.19
N ILE A 36 -27.59 -20.13 -9.26
CA ILE A 36 -28.41 -19.78 -10.42
C ILE A 36 -28.37 -18.27 -10.64
N ASN A 37 -28.55 -17.48 -9.59
CA ASN A 37 -28.57 -16.03 -9.66
C ASN A 37 -27.21 -15.48 -10.10
N SER A 38 -26.10 -16.01 -9.58
CA SER A 38 -24.76 -15.59 -9.99
C SER A 38 -24.45 -15.91 -11.45
N ASN A 39 -24.86 -17.10 -11.94
CA ASN A 39 -24.61 -17.48 -13.33
C ASN A 39 -25.53 -16.79 -14.35
N LEU A 40 -26.70 -16.38 -13.94
CA LEU A 40 -27.66 -15.63 -14.77
C LEU A 40 -27.54 -14.12 -14.59
N ASN A 41 -26.61 -13.66 -13.80
CA ASN A 41 -26.43 -12.25 -13.42
C ASN A 41 -27.73 -11.62 -12.88
N ILE A 42 -28.52 -12.42 -12.16
CA ILE A 42 -29.73 -11.93 -11.49
C ILE A 42 -29.33 -11.41 -10.13
N GLN A 43 -29.37 -10.12 -9.96
CA GLN A 43 -29.16 -9.49 -8.66
C GLN A 43 -30.41 -9.71 -7.81
N ASP A 44 -30.22 -10.43 -6.70
CA ASP A 44 -31.29 -10.64 -5.71
C ASP A 44 -31.39 -9.35 -4.87
N THR A 45 -32.19 -8.40 -5.36
CA THR A 45 -32.49 -7.18 -4.62
C THR A 45 -33.47 -7.51 -3.50
N LYS A 46 -32.93 -7.74 -2.32
CA LYS A 46 -33.70 -7.82 -1.10
C LYS A 46 -34.16 -6.43 -0.70
N THR A 47 -35.38 -6.08 -0.95
CA THR A 47 -35.99 -4.88 -0.39
C THR A 47 -36.10 -5.06 1.13
N ILE A 48 -35.19 -4.44 1.87
CA ILE A 48 -35.27 -4.40 3.33
C ILE A 48 -36.20 -3.25 3.67
N GLY A 49 -37.36 -3.58 4.09
CA GLY A 49 -38.45 -2.85 4.74
C GLY A 49 -38.52 -1.35 4.57
N GLY A 50 -39.48 -0.89 3.82
CA GLY A 50 -39.70 0.51 3.60
C GLY A 50 -40.16 1.27 4.82
N SER A 51 -39.31 1.96 5.48
CA SER A 51 -39.65 3.28 6.00
C SER A 51 -38.94 4.30 5.10
N ASP A 52 -39.63 5.37 4.76
CA ASP A 52 -39.09 6.48 3.96
C ASP A 52 -37.79 7.05 4.56
N GLU A 53 -37.54 6.77 5.82
CA GLU A 53 -36.33 7.15 6.54
C GLU A 53 -35.06 6.44 6.05
N PHE A 54 -35.17 5.19 5.58
CA PHE A 54 -34.03 4.47 4.94
C PHE A 54 -33.90 4.74 3.45
N ALA A 55 -34.98 5.14 2.79
CA ALA A 55 -34.95 5.49 1.37
C ALA A 55 -34.04 6.71 1.11
N VAL A 56 -33.92 7.62 2.07
CA VAL A 56 -33.05 8.80 1.97
C VAL A 56 -31.57 8.41 1.90
N TYR A 57 -31.15 7.32 2.56
CA TYR A 57 -29.74 6.86 2.52
C TYR A 57 -29.41 5.97 1.32
N TRP A 58 -30.43 5.38 0.68
CA TRP A 58 -30.25 4.41 -0.40
C TRP A 58 -30.95 4.83 -1.71
N ALA A 59 -31.76 5.89 -1.66
CA ALA A 59 -32.28 6.49 -2.86
C ALA A 59 -31.12 7.16 -3.57
N ASN A 60 -30.85 6.75 -4.79
CA ASN A 60 -30.00 7.50 -5.67
C ASN A 60 -30.74 8.78 -6.10
N ASP A 61 -30.84 9.74 -5.17
CA ASP A 61 -31.47 11.04 -5.41
C ASP A 61 -30.77 11.85 -6.48
N TYR A 62 -29.51 11.48 -6.77
CA TYR A 62 -28.71 12.11 -7.83
C TYR A 62 -29.09 11.61 -9.23
N GLY A 63 -29.90 10.56 -9.33
CA GLY A 63 -30.25 9.97 -10.63
C GLY A 63 -29.01 9.55 -11.41
N TYR A 64 -29.13 9.44 -12.72
CA TYR A 64 -28.01 9.26 -13.62
C TYR A 64 -27.53 10.60 -14.21
N ASP A 65 -27.80 11.71 -13.53
CA ASP A 65 -27.27 13.02 -13.94
C ASP A 65 -25.78 13.09 -13.64
N SER A 66 -24.97 13.12 -14.69
CA SER A 66 -23.52 13.19 -14.59
C SER A 66 -23.04 14.45 -13.84
N THR A 67 -23.82 15.53 -13.84
CA THR A 67 -23.47 16.77 -13.15
C THR A 67 -23.58 16.60 -11.63
N ALA A 68 -24.68 16.02 -11.16
CA ALA A 68 -24.86 15.73 -9.73
C ALA A 68 -23.84 14.70 -9.22
N LEU A 69 -23.48 13.73 -10.04
CA LEU A 69 -22.46 12.75 -9.68
C LEU A 69 -21.07 13.41 -9.53
N ILE A 70 -20.73 14.35 -10.38
CA ILE A 70 -19.49 15.11 -10.29
C ILE A 70 -19.45 15.95 -9.00
N GLU A 71 -20.56 16.57 -8.58
CA GLU A 71 -20.62 17.31 -7.30
C GLU A 71 -20.33 16.39 -6.11
N VAL A 72 -20.87 15.17 -6.10
CA VAL A 72 -20.55 14.17 -5.05
C VAL A 72 -19.06 13.81 -5.00
N TYR A 73 -18.41 13.72 -6.16
CA TYR A 73 -16.98 13.48 -6.19
C TYR A 73 -16.15 14.65 -5.63
N TYR A 74 -16.56 15.89 -5.86
CA TYR A 74 -15.88 17.04 -5.27
C TYR A 74 -16.11 17.12 -3.75
N ASP A 75 -17.32 16.84 -3.27
CA ASP A 75 -17.58 16.75 -1.84
C ASP A 75 -16.74 15.63 -1.18
N ALA A 76 -16.59 14.50 -1.86
CA ALA A 76 -15.73 13.40 -1.43
C ALA A 76 -14.23 13.77 -1.48
N ALA A 77 -13.83 14.65 -2.40
CA ALA A 77 -12.45 15.12 -2.51
C ALA A 77 -12.05 15.93 -1.27
N ASP A 78 -12.92 16.83 -0.81
CA ASP A 78 -12.67 17.63 0.40
C ASP A 78 -12.51 16.71 1.64
N ALA A 79 -13.40 15.71 1.78
CA ALA A 79 -13.29 14.72 2.84
C ALA A 79 -12.02 13.87 2.72
N ASN A 80 -11.61 13.51 1.50
CA ASN A 80 -10.35 12.77 1.28
C ASN A 80 -9.13 13.59 1.71
N VAL A 81 -9.08 14.88 1.38
CA VAL A 81 -8.00 15.79 1.80
C VAL A 81 -7.94 15.89 3.33
N GLU A 82 -9.07 16.10 4.00
CA GLU A 82 -9.15 16.18 5.46
C GLU A 82 -8.67 14.89 6.14
N ILE A 83 -9.13 13.72 5.65
CA ILE A 83 -8.68 12.41 6.17
C ILE A 83 -7.17 12.23 5.98
N ALA A 84 -6.64 12.60 4.81
CA ALA A 84 -5.22 12.48 4.52
C ALA A 84 -4.38 13.41 5.42
N GLN A 85 -4.82 14.65 5.66
CA GLN A 85 -4.17 15.60 6.57
C GLN A 85 -4.09 15.06 8.00
N GLU A 86 -5.18 14.48 8.51
CA GLU A 86 -5.25 13.88 9.85
C GLU A 86 -4.40 12.60 9.99
N GLY A 87 -4.28 11.82 8.92
CA GLY A 87 -3.61 10.52 8.92
C GLY A 87 -2.09 10.59 8.80
N MET A 88 -1.53 11.67 8.28
CA MET A 88 -0.08 11.77 8.05
C MET A 88 0.72 11.83 9.35
N THR A 89 1.88 11.18 9.34
CA THR A 89 2.75 11.09 10.51
C THR A 89 4.12 11.67 10.21
N LEU A 90 4.52 12.68 10.96
CA LEU A 90 5.87 13.25 10.90
C LEU A 90 6.83 12.35 11.69
N LEU A 91 7.60 11.52 10.98
CA LEU A 91 8.55 10.57 11.59
C LEU A 91 9.83 11.23 12.07
N LYS A 92 10.29 12.24 11.34
CA LYS A 92 11.51 12.99 11.62
C LYS A 92 11.36 14.44 11.19
N ASN A 93 11.90 15.37 11.98
CA ASN A 93 11.96 16.80 11.62
C ASN A 93 13.08 17.50 12.39
N ASP A 94 14.32 17.30 11.94
CA ASP A 94 15.49 17.89 12.56
C ASP A 94 15.63 19.36 12.16
N ASN A 95 16.06 20.17 13.11
CA ASN A 95 16.29 21.60 12.92
C ASN A 95 15.12 22.37 12.29
N ALA A 96 13.89 21.91 12.49
CA ALA A 96 12.70 22.45 11.85
C ALA A 96 12.84 22.52 10.32
N ALA A 97 13.26 21.41 9.70
CA ALA A 97 13.38 21.30 8.26
C ALA A 97 12.03 21.47 7.56
N LEU A 98 10.96 21.03 8.20
CA LEU A 98 9.57 21.33 7.85
C LEU A 98 8.93 22.25 8.90
N PRO A 99 7.98 23.12 8.50
CA PRO A 99 7.51 23.30 7.13
C PRO A 99 8.54 23.97 6.21
N LEU A 100 8.37 23.76 4.90
CA LEU A 100 9.08 24.51 3.89
C LEU A 100 8.55 25.95 3.88
N ALA A 101 9.43 26.93 3.96
CA ALA A 101 9.02 28.34 3.99
C ALA A 101 8.43 28.80 2.65
N ASP A 102 7.63 29.85 2.69
CA ASP A 102 7.16 30.52 1.48
C ASP A 102 8.33 30.91 0.56
N GLY A 103 8.18 30.60 -0.73
CA GLY A 103 9.18 30.87 -1.73
C GLY A 103 10.35 29.88 -1.76
N THR A 104 10.34 28.82 -0.94
CA THR A 104 11.29 27.71 -1.04
C THR A 104 11.32 27.14 -2.45
N ARG A 105 12.51 27.03 -3.03
CA ARG A 105 12.73 26.45 -4.34
C ARG A 105 13.39 25.11 -4.23
N PHE A 106 12.72 24.05 -4.68
CA PHE A 106 13.15 22.69 -4.47
C PHE A 106 13.06 21.81 -5.72
N THR A 107 13.79 20.73 -5.69
CA THR A 107 13.75 19.69 -6.74
C THR A 107 13.05 18.45 -6.21
N ILE A 108 12.17 17.86 -7.04
CA ILE A 108 11.52 16.59 -6.77
C ILE A 108 12.39 15.45 -7.29
N PHE A 109 12.63 14.47 -6.41
CA PHE A 109 13.37 13.25 -6.66
C PHE A 109 12.52 12.02 -6.33
N GLY A 110 12.91 10.89 -6.89
CA GLY A 110 12.29 9.59 -6.66
C GLY A 110 11.20 9.27 -7.68
N ASN A 111 11.35 8.10 -8.29
CA ASN A 111 10.39 7.59 -9.29
C ASN A 111 8.95 7.55 -8.75
N ALA A 112 8.80 7.31 -7.45
CA ALA A 112 7.50 7.25 -6.78
C ALA A 112 6.71 8.58 -6.83
N ALA A 113 7.34 9.71 -7.13
CA ALA A 113 6.65 10.98 -7.34
C ALA A 113 5.75 10.96 -8.59
N VAL A 114 6.06 10.09 -9.57
CA VAL A 114 5.36 10.01 -10.87
C VAL A 114 4.67 8.66 -11.03
N ASN A 115 5.38 7.57 -10.72
CA ASN A 115 4.99 6.20 -11.04
C ASN A 115 4.56 5.38 -9.82
N SER A 116 4.00 6.00 -8.79
CA SER A 116 3.45 5.30 -7.63
C SER A 116 1.93 5.26 -7.63
N ASN A 117 1.38 4.42 -6.78
CA ASN A 117 -0.06 4.36 -6.55
C ASN A 117 -0.52 5.32 -5.42
N ILE A 118 0.32 6.29 -5.04
CA ILE A 118 0.08 7.20 -3.92
C ILE A 118 -1.28 7.91 -4.02
N TYR A 119 -1.72 8.23 -5.23
CA TYR A 119 -2.95 8.98 -5.50
C TYR A 119 -3.94 8.23 -6.38
N ARG A 120 -3.58 7.09 -6.99
CA ARG A 120 -4.40 6.48 -8.06
C ARG A 120 -4.72 5.00 -7.85
N ASN A 121 -4.63 4.48 -6.65
CA ASN A 121 -4.93 3.08 -6.42
C ASN A 121 -6.41 2.78 -6.70
N SER A 122 -6.65 1.92 -7.69
CA SER A 122 -8.00 1.44 -8.07
C SER A 122 -9.00 2.54 -8.49
N CYS A 123 -8.50 3.74 -8.81
CA CYS A 123 -9.35 4.83 -9.25
C CYS A 123 -9.73 4.65 -10.73
N PRO A 124 -11.02 4.63 -11.10
CA PRO A 124 -11.41 4.63 -12.50
C PRO A 124 -10.88 5.86 -13.25
N ASP A 125 -10.53 5.69 -14.51
CA ASP A 125 -9.93 6.75 -15.35
C ASP A 125 -10.80 8.01 -15.49
N TYR A 126 -12.09 7.91 -15.22
CA TYR A 126 -13.03 9.03 -15.28
C TYR A 126 -13.16 9.81 -13.96
N ILE A 127 -12.52 9.38 -12.88
CA ILE A 127 -12.50 10.12 -11.62
C ILE A 127 -11.33 11.09 -11.65
N PRO A 128 -11.57 12.39 -11.44
CA PRO A 128 -10.50 13.38 -11.31
C PRO A 128 -9.57 13.02 -10.14
N TYR A 129 -8.31 13.30 -10.27
CA TYR A 129 -7.30 13.14 -9.23
C TYR A 129 -6.28 14.27 -9.27
N VAL A 130 -5.54 14.44 -8.20
CA VAL A 130 -4.42 15.37 -8.10
C VAL A 130 -3.14 14.56 -7.92
N ASP A 131 -2.24 14.62 -8.89
CA ASP A 131 -0.93 13.99 -8.78
C ASP A 131 0.02 14.79 -7.88
N PHE A 132 1.11 14.15 -7.46
CA PHE A 132 2.06 14.75 -6.53
C PHE A 132 2.71 16.02 -7.09
N VAL A 133 3.15 15.99 -8.34
CA VAL A 133 3.81 17.14 -8.98
C VAL A 133 2.86 18.32 -9.09
N SER A 134 1.63 18.09 -9.55
CA SER A 134 0.59 19.13 -9.65
C SER A 134 0.23 19.74 -8.29
N ALA A 135 0.17 18.91 -7.23
CA ALA A 135 -0.06 19.38 -5.87
C ALA A 135 1.07 20.32 -5.40
N MET A 136 2.32 19.90 -5.58
CA MET A 136 3.49 20.73 -5.22
C MET A 136 3.52 22.04 -5.98
N GLN A 137 3.27 22.01 -7.29
CA GLN A 137 3.25 23.22 -8.12
C GLN A 137 2.09 24.15 -7.75
N THR A 138 0.95 23.61 -7.34
CA THR A 138 -0.19 24.41 -6.89
C THR A 138 0.11 25.11 -5.58
N GLN A 139 0.70 24.41 -4.63
CA GLN A 139 0.96 24.93 -3.28
C GLN A 139 2.15 25.91 -3.26
N PHE A 140 3.25 25.55 -3.90
CA PHE A 140 4.50 26.32 -3.83
C PHE A 140 4.71 27.28 -5.00
N GLY A 141 3.88 27.18 -6.05
CA GLY A 141 4.05 27.86 -7.32
C GLY A 141 4.96 27.10 -8.28
N ALA A 142 4.54 26.97 -9.54
CA ALA A 142 5.26 26.20 -10.55
C ALA A 142 6.72 26.66 -10.76
N ASP A 143 6.99 27.97 -10.62
CA ASP A 143 8.33 28.55 -10.76
C ASP A 143 9.29 28.19 -9.60
N ASN A 144 8.78 27.60 -8.53
CA ASN A 144 9.55 27.20 -7.36
C ASN A 144 9.82 25.68 -7.28
N VAL A 145 9.23 24.90 -8.18
CA VAL A 145 9.34 23.44 -8.19
C VAL A 145 10.07 22.97 -9.45
N ASN A 146 11.23 22.36 -9.28
CA ASN A 146 11.95 21.74 -10.38
C ASN A 146 11.43 20.32 -10.60
N THR A 147 10.83 20.09 -11.77
CA THR A 147 10.19 18.82 -12.16
C THR A 147 10.95 18.09 -13.26
N VAL A 148 12.17 18.53 -13.60
CA VAL A 148 12.91 18.01 -14.76
C VAL A 148 13.04 16.47 -14.74
N LEU A 149 13.28 15.87 -13.58
CA LEU A 149 13.37 14.42 -13.46
C LEU A 149 12.01 13.75 -13.63
N CYS A 150 10.94 14.41 -13.15
CA CYS A 150 9.56 13.95 -13.31
C CYS A 150 9.12 13.97 -14.77
N ASP A 151 9.68 14.88 -15.58
CA ASP A 151 9.31 15.07 -16.98
C ASP A 151 10.19 14.24 -17.93
N GLU A 152 11.48 14.05 -17.62
CA GLU A 152 12.48 13.54 -18.58
C GLU A 152 13.07 12.17 -18.19
N VAL A 153 13.05 11.79 -16.91
CA VAL A 153 13.71 10.56 -16.44
C VAL A 153 12.69 9.52 -15.96
N TYR A 154 11.84 9.88 -15.02
CA TYR A 154 10.94 8.93 -14.36
C TYR A 154 9.80 8.38 -15.25
N PRO A 155 9.24 9.09 -16.24
CA PRO A 155 8.17 8.53 -17.08
C PRO A 155 8.55 7.26 -17.85
N GLU A 156 9.85 7.07 -18.13
CA GLU A 156 10.38 5.90 -18.82
C GLU A 156 10.59 4.68 -17.90
N LEU A 157 10.42 4.87 -16.59
CA LEU A 157 10.57 3.81 -15.60
C LEU A 157 9.26 3.08 -15.34
N GLY A 158 9.35 1.87 -14.81
CA GLY A 158 8.18 1.13 -14.36
C GLY A 158 7.58 1.72 -13.08
N SER A 159 6.33 1.36 -12.80
CA SER A 159 5.69 1.72 -11.55
C SER A 159 6.31 0.97 -10.37
N THR A 160 6.27 1.59 -9.19
CA THR A 160 6.55 0.90 -7.93
C THR A 160 5.33 0.05 -7.54
N GLY A 161 5.54 -1.19 -7.18
CA GLY A 161 4.49 -2.13 -6.76
C GLY A 161 4.82 -2.80 -5.43
N THR A 162 4.04 -3.80 -5.04
CA THR A 162 4.23 -4.52 -3.77
C THR A 162 5.63 -5.15 -3.68
N ASN A 163 6.08 -5.77 -4.77
CA ASN A 163 7.34 -6.50 -4.84
C ASN A 163 8.24 -6.01 -5.99
N SER A 164 8.02 -4.78 -6.45
CA SER A 164 8.79 -4.18 -7.54
C SER A 164 9.10 -2.73 -7.21
N VAL A 165 10.37 -2.40 -7.14
CA VAL A 165 10.86 -1.04 -6.91
C VAL A 165 11.67 -0.63 -8.11
N ALA A 166 11.09 0.25 -8.93
CA ALA A 166 11.80 0.88 -10.03
C ALA A 166 12.30 2.25 -9.57
N GLU A 167 13.61 2.46 -9.59
CA GLU A 167 14.23 3.76 -9.37
C GLU A 167 15.32 3.98 -10.42
N ALA A 168 15.56 5.24 -10.77
CA ALA A 168 16.51 5.62 -11.80
C ALA A 168 17.95 5.28 -11.38
N ASP A 169 18.74 4.86 -12.36
CA ASP A 169 20.20 4.82 -12.18
C ASP A 169 20.72 6.23 -11.86
N ILE A 170 21.58 6.35 -10.87
CA ILE A 170 22.09 7.64 -10.40
C ILE A 170 22.79 8.45 -11.50
N ALA A 171 23.34 7.80 -12.52
CA ALA A 171 23.93 8.52 -13.64
C ALA A 171 22.88 9.25 -14.49
N ALA A 172 21.67 8.70 -14.61
CA ALA A 172 20.57 9.38 -15.29
C ALA A 172 20.09 10.61 -14.49
N VAL A 173 20.01 10.49 -13.17
CA VAL A 173 19.67 11.61 -12.28
C VAL A 173 20.74 12.69 -12.36
N ALA A 174 22.01 12.33 -12.17
CA ALA A 174 23.14 13.26 -12.15
C ALA A 174 23.34 14.00 -13.49
N ALA A 175 22.89 13.45 -14.61
CA ALA A 175 22.94 14.12 -15.91
C ALA A 175 22.14 15.44 -15.92
N HIS A 176 21.18 15.62 -15.00
CA HIS A 176 20.36 16.83 -14.87
C HIS A 176 20.80 17.78 -13.74
N GLU A 177 21.95 17.52 -13.11
CA GLU A 177 22.47 18.25 -11.94
C GLU A 177 22.51 19.76 -12.14
N SER A 178 22.82 20.23 -13.35
CA SER A 178 22.87 21.66 -13.68
C SER A 178 21.55 22.40 -13.46
N THR A 179 20.42 21.69 -13.35
CA THR A 179 19.10 22.29 -13.16
C THR A 179 18.84 22.71 -11.73
N TRP A 180 19.54 22.11 -10.75
CA TRP A 180 19.37 22.45 -9.33
C TRP A 180 20.63 23.01 -8.64
N GLN A 181 21.81 22.90 -9.22
CA GLN A 181 23.07 23.34 -8.56
C GLN A 181 23.08 24.80 -8.08
N SER A 182 22.38 25.70 -8.78
CA SER A 182 22.36 27.13 -8.45
C SER A 182 20.94 27.68 -8.27
N ASN A 183 19.97 26.80 -8.30
CA ASN A 183 18.55 27.14 -8.25
C ASN A 183 17.75 25.88 -7.86
N TYR A 184 16.60 25.98 -7.23
CA TYR A 184 15.79 24.85 -6.77
C TYR A 184 16.53 23.91 -5.78
N ASN A 185 17.41 24.48 -4.99
CA ASN A 185 18.30 23.76 -4.10
C ASN A 185 18.09 24.09 -2.61
N ASP A 186 17.05 24.81 -2.24
CA ASP A 186 16.71 25.01 -0.84
C ASP A 186 16.27 23.69 -0.16
N ALA A 187 15.75 22.74 -0.96
CA ALA A 187 15.45 21.39 -0.50
C ALA A 187 15.52 20.36 -1.64
N ALA A 188 15.93 19.14 -1.31
CA ALA A 188 15.68 17.94 -2.09
C ALA A 188 14.47 17.22 -1.49
N VAL A 189 13.37 17.13 -2.23
CA VAL A 189 12.14 16.41 -1.82
C VAL A 189 12.11 15.06 -2.52
N VAL A 190 12.26 13.99 -1.77
CA VAL A 190 12.41 12.62 -2.30
C VAL A 190 11.16 11.81 -1.96
N VAL A 191 10.52 11.23 -2.95
CA VAL A 191 9.36 10.36 -2.76
C VAL A 191 9.78 8.90 -2.87
N ILE A 192 9.56 8.14 -1.80
CA ILE A 192 9.81 6.70 -1.72
C ILE A 192 8.48 5.98 -1.45
N SER A 193 8.26 4.84 -2.09
CA SER A 193 7.00 4.12 -1.98
C SER A 193 7.18 2.61 -1.88
N ARG A 194 6.33 2.00 -1.05
CA ARG A 194 6.09 0.56 -0.98
C ARG A 194 4.60 0.33 -0.89
N ASN A 195 4.00 -0.06 -1.99
CA ASN A 195 2.55 -0.22 -2.09
C ASN A 195 2.15 -1.67 -1.85
N GLY A 196 1.06 -1.87 -1.10
CA GLY A 196 0.40 -3.15 -0.96
C GLY A 196 -0.71 -3.32 -2.00
N SER A 197 -1.18 -4.53 -2.17
CA SER A 197 -2.43 -4.80 -2.88
C SER A 197 -3.07 -6.10 -2.40
N GLU A 198 -4.38 -6.21 -2.59
CA GLU A 198 -5.12 -7.42 -2.28
C GLU A 198 -4.53 -8.64 -3.01
N GLY A 199 -4.30 -9.73 -2.27
CA GLY A 199 -3.73 -10.96 -2.82
C GLY A 199 -2.24 -10.90 -3.16
N ASN A 200 -1.52 -9.86 -2.73
CA ASN A 200 -0.10 -9.73 -2.96
C ASN A 200 0.64 -9.51 -1.64
N ASP A 201 1.26 -10.56 -1.14
CA ASP A 201 2.14 -10.48 0.02
C ASP A 201 3.46 -9.80 -0.35
N VAL A 202 4.01 -9.02 0.59
CA VAL A 202 5.34 -8.47 0.43
C VAL A 202 6.39 -9.55 0.63
N TYR A 203 7.32 -9.67 -0.31
CA TYR A 203 8.42 -10.63 -0.21
C TYR A 203 9.41 -10.20 0.87
N GLN A 204 10.09 -11.17 1.47
CA GLN A 204 11.17 -10.88 2.42
C GLN A 204 12.36 -10.21 1.71
N TYR A 205 12.64 -10.64 0.49
CA TYR A 205 13.76 -10.18 -0.31
C TYR A 205 13.31 -9.78 -1.70
N ALA A 206 13.97 -8.78 -2.26
CA ALA A 206 13.85 -8.41 -3.66
C ALA A 206 14.39 -9.54 -4.55
N SER A 207 13.73 -9.79 -5.70
CA SER A 207 14.08 -10.91 -6.58
C SER A 207 15.44 -10.72 -7.27
N ASP A 208 15.79 -9.49 -7.60
CA ASP A 208 16.93 -9.17 -8.48
C ASP A 208 17.83 -8.07 -7.89
N ASP A 209 17.79 -7.86 -6.58
CA ASP A 209 18.61 -6.86 -5.90
C ASP A 209 19.40 -7.48 -4.75
N THR A 210 20.65 -7.03 -4.57
CA THR A 210 21.57 -7.54 -3.57
C THR A 210 22.33 -6.43 -2.89
N TYR A 211 22.71 -6.67 -1.63
CA TYR A 211 23.67 -5.81 -0.95
C TYR A 211 25.09 -5.98 -1.55
N PRO A 212 26.03 -5.05 -1.25
CA PRO A 212 27.40 -5.12 -1.76
C PRO A 212 28.16 -6.40 -1.38
N ASP A 213 27.75 -7.09 -0.33
CA ASP A 213 28.32 -8.38 0.10
C ASP A 213 27.76 -9.59 -0.66
N GLY A 214 26.80 -9.35 -1.55
CA GLY A 214 26.12 -10.37 -2.37
C GLY A 214 24.94 -11.05 -1.67
N SER A 215 24.58 -10.64 -0.45
CA SER A 215 23.36 -11.15 0.18
C SER A 215 22.10 -10.55 -0.45
N PRO A 216 20.97 -11.28 -0.48
CA PRO A 216 19.72 -10.76 -1.01
C PRO A 216 19.27 -9.50 -0.26
N ARG A 217 18.87 -8.46 -0.98
CA ARG A 217 18.37 -7.22 -0.40
C ARG A 217 16.96 -7.42 0.13
N ARG A 218 16.70 -6.92 1.34
CA ARG A 218 15.36 -6.98 1.93
C ARG A 218 14.42 -6.05 1.19
N MET A 219 13.18 -6.49 0.94
CA MET A 219 12.21 -5.74 0.16
C MET A 219 11.76 -4.44 0.83
N LEU A 220 11.75 -4.41 2.17
CA LEU A 220 11.37 -3.21 2.94
C LEU A 220 12.55 -2.33 3.34
N ASP A 221 13.76 -2.61 2.83
CA ASP A 221 14.89 -1.70 2.82
C ASP A 221 14.89 -0.85 1.53
N LEU A 222 15.76 0.15 1.43
CA LEU A 222 15.98 0.86 0.17
C LEU A 222 16.50 -0.11 -0.90
N SER A 223 16.03 0.02 -2.13
CA SER A 223 16.67 -0.66 -3.27
C SER A 223 18.05 -0.07 -3.53
N THR A 224 18.88 -0.78 -4.30
CA THR A 224 20.22 -0.30 -4.66
C THR A 224 20.18 1.10 -5.31
N ASN A 225 19.21 1.36 -6.17
CA ASN A 225 19.10 2.67 -6.82
C ASN A 225 18.52 3.74 -5.90
N GLU A 226 17.57 3.39 -5.01
CA GLU A 226 17.08 4.35 -3.99
C GLU A 226 18.19 4.72 -3.00
N GLU A 227 18.98 3.75 -2.55
CA GLU A 227 20.13 3.99 -1.68
C GLU A 227 21.17 4.88 -2.38
N ALA A 228 21.48 4.60 -3.65
CA ALA A 228 22.38 5.43 -4.45
C ALA A 228 21.87 6.87 -4.60
N LEU A 229 20.54 7.05 -4.79
CA LEU A 229 19.92 8.37 -4.86
C LEU A 229 20.06 9.14 -3.53
N ILE A 230 19.68 8.51 -2.42
CA ILE A 230 19.75 9.14 -1.08
C ILE A 230 21.21 9.46 -0.72
N SER A 231 22.13 8.53 -0.97
CA SER A 231 23.58 8.75 -0.76
C SER A 231 24.10 9.92 -1.59
N TYR A 232 23.74 9.99 -2.86
CA TYR A 232 24.11 11.11 -3.73
C TYR A 232 23.59 12.45 -3.20
N LEU A 233 22.34 12.52 -2.75
CA LEU A 233 21.76 13.73 -2.18
C LEU A 233 22.42 14.12 -0.86
N ALA A 234 22.81 13.16 -0.03
CA ALA A 234 23.60 13.40 1.17
C ALA A 234 24.95 14.03 0.84
N ASP A 235 25.63 13.53 -0.19
CA ASP A 235 26.90 14.12 -0.68
C ASP A 235 26.70 15.54 -1.23
N GLN A 236 25.62 15.78 -1.99
CA GLN A 236 25.27 17.12 -2.49
C GLN A 236 24.97 18.09 -1.34
N LYS A 237 24.27 17.63 -0.30
CA LYS A 237 24.03 18.43 0.91
C LYS A 237 25.32 18.72 1.66
N ALA A 238 26.18 17.73 1.84
CA ALA A 238 27.49 17.91 2.48
C ALA A 238 28.40 18.88 1.70
N ALA A 239 28.26 18.93 0.37
CA ALA A 239 28.93 19.88 -0.50
C ALA A 239 28.28 21.30 -0.48
N GLY A 240 27.18 21.48 0.23
CA GLY A 240 26.44 22.74 0.33
C GLY A 240 25.60 23.07 -0.91
N VAL A 241 25.24 22.07 -1.72
CA VAL A 241 24.32 22.26 -2.84
C VAL A 241 22.87 22.32 -2.34
N PHE A 242 22.43 21.34 -1.55
CA PHE A 242 21.13 21.38 -0.92
C PHE A 242 21.24 21.80 0.55
N ASP A 243 20.27 22.61 1.01
CA ASP A 243 20.18 22.97 2.43
C ASP A 243 19.62 21.83 3.28
N LYS A 244 18.69 21.05 2.72
CA LYS A 244 18.00 19.96 3.42
C LYS A 244 17.51 18.86 2.48
N ILE A 245 17.32 17.67 3.05
CA ILE A 245 16.70 16.51 2.39
C ILE A 245 15.41 16.18 3.13
N VAL A 246 14.28 16.17 2.41
CA VAL A 246 12.95 15.83 2.92
C VAL A 246 12.48 14.58 2.20
N VAL A 247 12.14 13.54 2.96
CA VAL A 247 11.58 12.30 2.43
C VAL A 247 10.06 12.29 2.63
N VAL A 248 9.33 12.05 1.56
CA VAL A 248 7.91 11.72 1.56
C VAL A 248 7.80 10.21 1.38
N LEU A 249 7.41 9.52 2.44
CA LEU A 249 7.34 8.08 2.50
C LEU A 249 5.89 7.63 2.28
N SER A 250 5.57 7.18 1.07
CA SER A 250 4.27 6.61 0.72
C SER A 250 4.34 5.09 0.83
N SER A 251 4.24 4.57 2.04
CA SER A 251 4.35 3.14 2.29
C SER A 251 3.20 2.61 3.14
N GLU A 252 2.64 1.49 2.72
CA GLU A 252 1.66 0.72 3.51
C GLU A 252 2.37 -0.30 4.42
N PHE A 253 3.67 -0.50 4.20
CA PHE A 253 4.50 -1.42 4.97
C PHE A 253 5.47 -0.67 5.87
N GLN A 254 5.92 -1.33 6.93
CA GLN A 254 6.93 -0.83 7.84
C GLN A 254 8.33 -0.98 7.23
N MET A 255 8.72 0.00 6.42
CA MET A 255 10.07 0.06 5.85
C MET A 255 11.13 0.21 6.93
N GLU A 256 12.34 -0.24 6.63
CA GLU A 256 13.52 -0.01 7.46
C GLU A 256 13.93 1.45 7.34
N LEU A 257 13.91 2.19 8.45
CA LEU A 257 14.11 3.64 8.46
C LEU A 257 15.55 4.07 8.87
N GLY A 258 16.47 3.11 8.97
CA GLY A 258 17.86 3.40 9.35
C GLY A 258 18.55 4.42 8.44
N PHE A 259 18.19 4.44 7.17
CA PHE A 259 18.72 5.37 6.18
C PHE A 259 18.47 6.86 6.52
N LEU A 260 17.42 7.18 7.27
CA LEU A 260 17.13 8.56 7.69
C LEU A 260 18.25 9.16 8.53
N GLU A 261 18.85 8.35 9.40
CA GLU A 261 19.98 8.75 10.22
C GLU A 261 21.32 8.60 9.48
N GLU A 262 21.49 7.49 8.76
CA GLU A 262 22.71 7.15 8.06
C GLU A 262 23.11 8.21 7.02
N TYR A 263 22.13 8.68 6.24
CA TYR A 263 22.35 9.68 5.20
C TYR A 263 21.98 11.11 5.62
N GLY A 264 21.65 11.32 6.89
CA GLY A 264 21.36 12.64 7.42
C GLY A 264 20.16 13.32 6.76
N VAL A 265 19.08 12.57 6.53
CA VAL A 265 17.78 13.10 6.09
C VAL A 265 17.24 14.02 7.18
N ASP A 266 16.79 15.22 6.82
CA ASP A 266 16.39 16.24 7.79
C ASP A 266 14.92 16.07 8.24
N ALA A 267 14.05 15.65 7.32
CA ALA A 267 12.65 15.38 7.64
C ALA A 267 12.12 14.18 6.87
N CYS A 268 11.19 13.45 7.50
CA CYS A 268 10.47 12.34 6.88
C CYS A 268 8.99 12.39 7.25
N LEU A 269 8.13 12.49 6.24
CA LEU A 269 6.68 12.47 6.36
C LEU A 269 6.14 11.14 5.83
N LEU A 270 5.56 10.33 6.72
CA LEU A 270 4.84 9.11 6.35
C LEU A 270 3.43 9.48 5.93
N THR A 271 3.07 9.18 4.70
CA THR A 271 1.76 9.52 4.13
C THR A 271 0.86 8.32 3.92
N GLY A 272 1.43 7.12 3.72
CA GLY A 272 0.67 5.98 3.21
C GLY A 272 0.09 6.27 1.82
N MET A 273 -0.99 5.58 1.49
CA MET A 273 -1.77 5.86 0.29
C MET A 273 -2.87 6.88 0.61
N THR A 274 -2.81 8.03 -0.02
CA THR A 274 -3.61 9.18 0.35
C THR A 274 -4.91 9.34 -0.45
N GLY A 275 -5.11 8.51 -1.49
CA GLY A 275 -6.28 8.59 -2.35
C GLY A 275 -6.19 9.69 -3.42
N SER A 276 -7.25 9.84 -4.20
CA SER A 276 -7.22 10.62 -5.45
C SER A 276 -6.88 12.10 -5.27
N TYR A 277 -7.17 12.68 -4.12
CA TYR A 277 -6.90 14.10 -3.83
C TYR A 277 -5.89 14.31 -2.71
N GLY A 278 -5.40 13.23 -2.11
CA GLY A 278 -4.54 13.31 -0.93
C GLY A 278 -3.16 13.93 -1.17
N CYS A 279 -2.70 14.04 -2.41
CA CYS A 279 -1.46 14.77 -2.70
C CYS A 279 -1.58 16.27 -2.36
N THR A 280 -2.79 16.84 -2.40
CA THR A 280 -3.05 18.19 -1.88
C THR A 280 -2.72 18.26 -0.40
N ALA A 281 -3.17 17.29 0.39
CA ALA A 281 -2.86 17.21 1.81
C ALA A 281 -1.36 17.07 2.09
N ILE A 282 -0.61 16.33 1.27
CA ILE A 282 0.85 16.25 1.39
C ILE A 282 1.47 17.63 1.21
N ALA A 283 1.05 18.37 0.18
CA ALA A 283 1.54 19.70 -0.09
C ALA A 283 1.23 20.68 1.05
N ASP A 284 0.01 20.63 1.60
CA ASP A 284 -0.42 21.45 2.74
C ASP A 284 0.44 21.20 4.00
N VAL A 285 0.74 19.92 4.28
CA VAL A 285 1.60 19.56 5.41
C VAL A 285 3.04 20.03 5.18
N LEU A 286 3.59 19.84 3.99
CA LEU A 286 4.94 20.31 3.67
C LEU A 286 5.07 21.82 3.75
N ALA A 287 4.01 22.57 3.40
CA ALA A 287 3.95 24.02 3.48
C ALA A 287 3.62 24.55 4.91
N GLY A 288 3.17 23.67 5.81
CA GLY A 288 2.80 24.05 7.17
C GLY A 288 1.40 24.65 7.31
N GLU A 289 0.57 24.54 6.28
CA GLU A 289 -0.85 24.90 6.37
C GLU A 289 -1.58 23.99 7.35
N VAL A 290 -1.13 22.74 7.46
CA VAL A 290 -1.64 21.74 8.37
C VAL A 290 -0.50 21.10 9.16
N ASN A 291 -0.70 20.93 10.46
CA ASN A 291 0.23 20.22 11.32
C ASN A 291 -0.14 18.72 11.33
N PRO A 292 0.73 17.80 10.88
CA PRO A 292 0.41 16.39 10.85
C PRO A 292 0.21 15.84 12.26
N SER A 293 -0.89 15.14 12.48
CA SER A 293 -1.30 14.64 13.80
C SER A 293 -1.33 13.12 13.91
N GLY A 294 -1.13 12.41 12.80
CA GLY A 294 -1.09 10.96 12.73
C GLY A 294 0.00 10.35 13.61
N LYS A 295 -0.17 9.08 13.95
CA LYS A 295 0.78 8.29 14.74
C LYS A 295 0.96 6.93 14.10
N THR A 296 2.17 6.40 14.20
CA THR A 296 2.44 5.04 13.78
C THR A 296 1.66 4.05 14.64
N VAL A 297 1.06 3.06 14.00
CA VAL A 297 0.29 1.99 14.66
C VAL A 297 1.08 0.69 14.77
N ASN A 298 2.26 0.64 14.11
CA ASN A 298 3.13 -0.53 14.06
C ASN A 298 4.55 -0.19 14.53
N THR A 299 5.31 -1.21 14.89
CA THR A 299 6.74 -1.08 15.18
C THR A 299 7.53 -1.13 13.89
N TYR A 300 8.40 -0.14 13.69
CA TYR A 300 9.36 -0.09 12.60
C TYR A 300 10.66 -0.73 13.07
N ALA A 301 10.96 -1.91 12.56
CA ALA A 301 12.16 -2.66 12.92
C ALA A 301 13.39 -2.15 12.15
N SER A 302 14.57 -2.31 12.73
CA SER A 302 15.84 -2.05 12.05
C SER A 302 16.16 -3.09 10.96
N SER A 303 15.52 -4.26 11.04
CA SER A 303 15.50 -5.28 9.99
C SER A 303 14.10 -5.84 9.88
N SER A 304 13.49 -5.72 8.73
CA SER A 304 12.12 -6.15 8.45
C SER A 304 11.91 -7.66 8.62
N ILE A 305 12.97 -8.44 8.52
CA ILE A 305 12.95 -9.90 8.66
C ILE A 305 13.35 -10.38 10.06
N SER A 306 13.46 -9.50 11.05
CA SER A 306 13.93 -9.86 12.40
C SER A 306 12.88 -10.58 13.25
N ALA A 307 11.59 -10.38 12.98
CA ALA A 307 10.52 -11.02 13.75
C ALA A 307 10.18 -12.42 13.23
N PRO A 308 9.90 -13.39 14.13
CA PRO A 308 9.49 -14.75 13.73
C PRO A 308 8.25 -14.77 12.84
N SER A 309 7.31 -13.85 13.03
CA SER A 309 6.10 -13.72 12.20
C SER A 309 6.41 -13.48 10.73
N VAL A 310 7.50 -12.79 10.43
CA VAL A 310 7.94 -12.56 9.04
C VAL A 310 8.71 -13.77 8.52
N VAL A 311 9.63 -14.33 9.34
CA VAL A 311 10.47 -15.47 8.90
C VAL A 311 9.65 -16.74 8.68
N ASN A 312 8.60 -16.92 9.48
CA ASN A 312 7.71 -18.09 9.41
C ASN A 312 6.50 -17.89 8.48
N GLY A 313 6.38 -16.74 7.83
CA GLY A 313 5.42 -16.50 6.77
C GLY A 313 5.94 -17.08 5.46
N GLY A 314 5.19 -17.99 4.84
CA GLY A 314 5.47 -18.42 3.47
C GLY A 314 4.95 -17.40 2.47
N VAL A 315 5.51 -17.37 1.28
CA VAL A 315 5.02 -16.54 0.17
C VAL A 315 4.91 -17.41 -1.08
N GLU A 316 3.73 -17.41 -1.69
CA GLU A 316 3.44 -18.21 -2.87
C GLU A 316 4.47 -17.97 -3.99
N GLY A 317 4.99 -19.06 -4.54
CA GLY A 317 5.95 -19.03 -5.65
C GLY A 317 7.36 -18.52 -5.31
N VAL A 318 7.59 -18.03 -4.08
CA VAL A 318 8.88 -17.44 -3.67
C VAL A 318 9.51 -18.22 -2.53
N MET A 319 8.73 -18.63 -1.54
CA MET A 319 9.22 -19.40 -0.40
C MET A 319 8.40 -20.66 -0.21
N THR A 320 8.87 -21.74 -0.79
CA THR A 320 8.28 -23.06 -0.68
C THR A 320 8.85 -23.81 0.52
N TRP A 321 7.99 -24.36 1.36
CA TRP A 321 8.40 -25.20 2.48
C TRP A 321 8.86 -26.57 1.99
N GLY A 322 9.94 -27.11 2.57
CA GLY A 322 10.51 -28.38 2.17
C GLY A 322 9.59 -29.62 2.34
N ASN A 323 8.48 -29.47 3.04
CA ASN A 323 7.43 -30.49 3.21
C ASN A 323 6.10 -30.11 2.54
N ALA A 324 6.09 -29.18 1.61
CA ALA A 324 4.88 -28.75 0.88
C ALA A 324 4.20 -29.95 0.19
N ASP A 325 4.98 -30.87 -0.40
CA ASP A 325 4.46 -32.07 -1.04
C ASP A 325 3.68 -32.99 -0.08
N GLU A 326 4.05 -33.03 1.20
CA GLU A 326 3.33 -33.80 2.21
C GLU A 326 1.97 -33.16 2.53
N LEU A 327 1.89 -31.83 2.52
CA LEU A 327 0.66 -31.08 2.73
C LEU A 327 -0.29 -31.20 1.55
N ASN A 328 0.22 -31.17 0.34
CA ASN A 328 -0.55 -31.37 -0.89
C ASN A 328 -1.26 -32.72 -0.90
N ALA A 329 -0.69 -33.74 -0.25
CA ALA A 329 -1.33 -35.05 -0.11
C ALA A 329 -2.57 -35.02 0.84
N TYR A 330 -2.67 -34.02 1.73
CA TYR A 330 -3.79 -33.86 2.66
C TYR A 330 -4.91 -32.96 2.13
N ASP A 331 -4.59 -32.02 1.21
CA ASP A 331 -5.57 -31.02 0.75
C ASP A 331 -6.36 -31.44 -0.51
N GLN A 332 -6.51 -32.73 -0.74
CA GLN A 332 -7.39 -33.25 -1.79
C GLN A 332 -8.89 -32.87 -1.57
N ILE A 333 -9.20 -32.19 -0.45
CA ILE A 333 -10.57 -31.84 -0.10
C ILE A 333 -11.05 -30.58 -0.82
N ASN A 334 -10.16 -29.64 -1.12
CA ASN A 334 -10.51 -28.36 -1.76
C ASN A 334 -10.12 -28.24 -3.23
N GLY A 335 -9.35 -29.19 -3.78
CA GLY A 335 -8.97 -29.20 -5.19
C GLY A 335 -7.88 -28.20 -5.56
N ASP A 336 -7.25 -27.53 -4.59
CA ASP A 336 -6.03 -26.78 -4.80
C ASP A 336 -4.84 -27.72 -4.85
N GLU A 337 -4.30 -27.91 -6.04
CA GLU A 337 -3.25 -28.90 -6.29
C GLU A 337 -1.84 -28.45 -5.89
N ASN A 338 -1.66 -27.20 -5.39
CA ASN A 338 -0.33 -26.66 -5.11
C ASN A 338 -0.32 -25.78 -3.86
N ILE A 339 -0.20 -26.39 -2.68
CA ILE A 339 0.19 -25.68 -1.49
C ILE A 339 1.72 -25.63 -1.46
N ASP A 340 2.31 -24.51 -1.77
CA ASP A 340 3.75 -24.31 -1.76
C ASP A 340 4.25 -23.83 -0.39
N TYR A 341 3.37 -23.22 0.41
CA TYR A 341 3.71 -22.63 1.69
C TYR A 341 2.55 -22.72 2.69
N TYR A 342 2.88 -22.51 3.95
CA TYR A 342 1.93 -22.34 5.03
C TYR A 342 2.51 -21.40 6.09
N ILE A 343 1.66 -20.80 6.90
CA ILE A 343 2.05 -19.88 7.97
C ILE A 343 2.14 -20.63 9.29
N ILE A 344 3.25 -20.44 10.00
CA ILE A 344 3.45 -21.01 11.33
C ILE A 344 3.33 -19.89 12.37
N TYR A 345 2.30 -19.92 13.17
CA TYR A 345 2.09 -18.96 14.27
C TYR A 345 2.90 -19.35 15.52
N SER A 346 4.20 -19.57 15.37
CA SER A 346 5.10 -20.01 16.44
C SER A 346 5.33 -18.93 17.51
N GLU A 347 5.19 -17.67 17.13
CA GLU A 347 5.34 -16.50 18.00
C GLU A 347 4.16 -16.28 18.95
N GLY A 348 3.00 -16.90 18.70
CA GLY A 348 1.80 -16.72 19.51
C GLY A 348 1.35 -15.27 19.60
N ILE A 349 1.36 -14.69 20.80
CA ILE A 349 0.98 -13.28 21.03
C ILE A 349 2.15 -12.30 20.81
N TYR A 350 3.36 -12.78 20.57
CA TYR A 350 4.57 -11.95 20.44
C TYR A 350 4.76 -11.48 19.01
N VAL A 351 3.86 -10.59 18.55
CA VAL A 351 3.87 -9.97 17.23
C VAL A 351 4.05 -8.46 17.39
N GLY A 352 4.78 -7.83 16.47
CA GLY A 352 5.02 -6.40 16.47
C GLY A 352 5.72 -5.93 17.75
N TYR A 353 5.21 -4.86 18.37
CA TYR A 353 5.82 -4.29 19.59
C TYR A 353 5.99 -5.29 20.73
N LYS A 354 5.07 -6.24 20.89
CA LYS A 354 5.16 -7.25 21.95
C LYS A 354 6.39 -8.16 21.80
N TYR A 355 6.77 -8.46 20.55
CA TYR A 355 7.99 -9.20 20.28
C TYR A 355 9.22 -8.38 20.65
N TYR A 356 9.34 -7.16 20.14
CA TYR A 356 10.52 -6.33 20.33
C TYR A 356 10.72 -5.88 21.78
N GLU A 357 9.65 -5.52 22.49
CA GLU A 357 9.72 -5.17 23.92
C GLU A 357 10.14 -6.36 24.77
N THR A 358 9.64 -7.57 24.49
CA THR A 358 10.04 -8.78 25.21
C THR A 358 11.50 -9.12 24.95
N ARG A 359 11.98 -9.00 23.73
CA ARG A 359 13.40 -9.21 23.39
C ARG A 359 14.30 -8.21 24.11
N TYR A 360 13.90 -6.96 24.19
CA TYR A 360 14.61 -5.93 24.95
C TYR A 360 14.67 -6.28 26.45
N GLU A 361 13.55 -6.71 27.03
CA GLU A 361 13.50 -7.13 28.43
C GLU A 361 14.43 -8.32 28.69
N ASP A 362 14.40 -9.36 27.85
CA ASP A 362 15.30 -10.50 27.94
C ASP A 362 16.77 -10.07 27.99
N THR A 363 17.15 -9.11 27.16
CA THR A 363 18.52 -8.56 27.14
C THR A 363 18.85 -7.81 28.43
N VAL A 364 17.96 -6.95 28.90
CA VAL A 364 18.17 -6.14 30.13
C VAL A 364 18.25 -7.04 31.38
N MET A 365 17.41 -8.07 31.43
CA MET A 365 17.35 -9.02 32.55
C MET A 365 18.39 -10.12 32.45
N GLY A 366 19.05 -10.26 31.30
CA GLY A 366 20.02 -11.35 31.05
C GLY A 366 19.36 -12.73 31.02
N THR A 367 18.12 -12.80 30.56
CA THR A 367 17.31 -14.01 30.45
C THR A 367 16.93 -14.29 29.01
N GLY A 368 16.28 -15.40 28.72
CA GLY A 368 15.82 -15.74 27.40
C GLY A 368 16.94 -16.08 26.41
N SER A 369 16.64 -15.91 25.13
CA SER A 369 17.52 -16.27 24.00
C SER A 369 17.89 -15.07 23.13
N ALA A 370 17.80 -13.85 23.66
CA ALA A 370 18.22 -12.66 22.94
C ALA A 370 19.70 -12.72 22.57
N ASP A 371 20.02 -12.30 21.35
CA ASP A 371 21.41 -12.12 20.92
C ASP A 371 22.12 -11.14 21.87
N GLY A 372 23.45 -11.32 22.03
CA GLY A 372 24.27 -10.43 22.85
C GLY A 372 24.32 -8.97 22.40
N THR A 373 23.84 -8.68 21.19
CA THR A 373 23.69 -7.32 20.66
C THR A 373 22.28 -6.76 20.81
N ALA A 374 21.30 -7.59 21.17
CA ALA A 374 19.94 -7.14 21.41
C ALA A 374 19.88 -6.12 22.55
N GLY A 375 19.07 -5.09 22.39
CA GLY A 375 19.00 -3.97 23.34
C GLY A 375 20.14 -2.97 23.24
N THR A 376 21.07 -3.11 22.29
CA THR A 376 22.07 -2.08 22.02
C THR A 376 21.48 -0.98 21.13
N PHE A 377 21.84 0.24 21.43
CA PHE A 377 21.51 1.41 20.63
C PHE A 377 22.70 1.83 19.78
N ASN A 378 22.46 2.07 18.50
CA ASN A 378 23.41 2.81 17.69
C ASN A 378 22.69 4.00 17.01
N SER A 379 23.43 5.09 16.79
CA SER A 379 22.86 6.33 16.26
C SER A 379 22.34 6.21 14.81
N ALA A 380 22.81 5.23 14.06
CA ALA A 380 22.39 5.01 12.68
C ALA A 380 21.11 4.20 12.58
N ASN A 381 20.97 3.16 13.42
CA ASN A 381 19.92 2.16 13.28
C ASN A 381 18.96 2.10 14.49
N GLY A 382 19.14 2.97 15.48
CA GLY A 382 18.35 2.96 16.69
C GLY A 382 18.66 1.75 17.61
N TRP A 383 17.62 1.22 18.24
CA TRP A 383 17.71 0.06 19.12
C TRP A 383 17.74 -1.25 18.32
N ASN A 384 18.71 -2.09 18.60
CA ASN A 384 18.70 -3.47 18.12
C ASN A 384 17.93 -4.36 19.09
N TYR A 385 16.84 -4.95 18.66
CA TYR A 385 16.00 -5.85 19.43
C TYR A 385 16.14 -7.32 18.98
N ALA A 386 16.93 -7.60 17.96
CA ALA A 386 17.11 -8.94 17.41
C ALA A 386 18.04 -9.84 18.26
#